data_72fc5c1661e7862c75d3e9ec1cbe5916
#
_entry.id   72fc5c1661e7862c75d3e9ec1cbe5916
#
_cell.length_a   1.000
_cell.length_b   1.000
_cell.length_c   1.000
_cell.angle_alpha   90.00
_cell.angle_beta   90.00
_cell.angle_gamma   90.00
#
_symmetry.space_group_name_H-M   'P 1'
#
loop_
_entity.id
_entity.type
_entity.pdbx_description
1 polymer ?
#
loop_
_entity_poly.entity_id
_entity_poly.type
_entity_poly.pdbx_seq_one_letter_code
_entity_poly.pdbx_strand_id
1 'polypeptide(L)'
;KKPENGPFNEKEFEDAKRLGEFVSVAVRSISVHNEIVERFTLAKEGEIANSIQKSIIPVKLPIIPGISIGTSFSPAENICGDYFDVMVSRKDRISFVMADVTGKSLNSMSIMLQLRAMLRLIVNTTQSAGTILSWANKGISSENNTVDHFASVALLIYDSINGKIQYSTGGTNPIFVYCKEDNSFNEISSSPVPIGVEKTTEHVANEISVRSGD
;
A
#
# COMPACT_ATOMS: atom_id res chain seq x y z
N LYS A 1 47.29 1.00 30.04
CA LYS A 1 48.51 0.53 30.76
C LYS A 1 49.63 1.44 30.37
N LYS A 2 50.28 2.04 31.34
CA LYS A 2 51.54 2.79 31.18
C LYS A 2 52.65 1.75 30.97
N PRO A 3 53.27 1.64 29.81
CA PRO A 3 54.08 0.45 29.51
C PRO A 3 55.41 0.33 30.24
N GLU A 4 55.97 1.44 30.76
CA GLU A 4 57.31 1.43 31.28
C GLU A 4 57.55 2.10 32.64
N ASN A 5 56.57 2.82 33.23
CA ASN A 5 56.79 3.70 34.40
C ASN A 5 55.82 3.51 35.59
N GLY A 6 55.33 2.29 35.83
CA GLY A 6 54.50 2.03 36.97
C GLY A 6 53.04 2.57 36.86
N PRO A 7 52.29 2.58 37.96
CA PRO A 7 50.89 3.06 37.93
C PRO A 7 50.79 4.54 37.60
N PHE A 8 49.63 4.94 37.06
CA PHE A 8 49.31 6.34 36.82
C PHE A 8 49.38 7.17 38.13
N ASN A 9 50.00 8.33 38.08
CA ASN A 9 49.92 9.25 39.18
C ASN A 9 48.56 9.97 39.17
N GLU A 10 48.23 10.70 40.26
CA GLU A 10 46.95 11.32 40.47
C GLU A 10 46.59 12.36 39.39
N LYS A 11 47.58 13.12 38.92
CA LYS A 11 47.42 14.10 37.83
C LYS A 11 47.12 13.39 36.49
N GLU A 12 47.83 12.37 36.17
CA GLU A 12 47.61 11.57 34.94
C GLU A 12 46.24 10.89 34.94
N PHE A 13 45.75 10.48 36.11
CA PHE A 13 44.41 9.94 36.28
C PHE A 13 43.33 11.00 36.06
N GLU A 14 43.47 12.18 36.62
CA GLU A 14 42.54 13.28 36.40
C GLU A 14 42.52 13.77 34.94
N ASP A 15 43.70 13.86 34.30
CA ASP A 15 43.78 14.21 32.88
C ASP A 15 43.12 13.15 31.99
N ALA A 16 43.29 11.87 32.28
CA ALA A 16 42.62 10.76 31.57
C ALA A 16 41.10 10.82 31.78
N LYS A 17 40.65 11.14 32.99
CA LYS A 17 39.22 11.30 33.30
C LYS A 17 38.61 12.44 32.50
N ARG A 18 39.23 13.62 32.49
CA ARG A 18 38.80 14.79 31.70
C ARG A 18 38.74 14.46 30.19
N LEU A 19 39.76 13.75 29.68
CA LEU A 19 39.74 13.31 28.30
C LEU A 19 38.58 12.35 28.04
N GLY A 20 38.33 11.41 28.95
CA GLY A 20 37.20 10.47 28.87
C GLY A 20 35.85 11.18 28.85
N GLU A 21 35.67 12.18 29.69
CA GLU A 21 34.46 13.03 29.74
C GLU A 21 34.30 13.80 28.41
N PHE A 22 35.35 14.39 27.88
CA PHE A 22 35.31 15.10 26.59
C PHE A 22 34.97 14.17 25.43
N VAL A 23 35.62 13.01 25.36
CA VAL A 23 35.32 11.98 24.33
C VAL A 23 33.89 11.50 24.45
N SER A 24 33.40 11.27 25.67
CA SER A 24 32.01 10.85 25.91
C SER A 24 31.00 11.88 25.38
N VAL A 25 31.23 13.18 25.67
CA VAL A 25 30.39 14.26 25.14
C VAL A 25 30.45 14.31 23.61
N ALA A 26 31.64 14.18 23.01
CA ALA A 26 31.80 14.21 21.57
C ALA A 26 31.08 13.06 20.90
N VAL A 27 31.22 11.82 21.39
CA VAL A 27 30.54 10.62 20.88
C VAL A 27 29.02 10.78 20.99
N ARG A 28 28.52 11.26 22.15
CA ARG A 28 27.10 11.51 22.34
C ARG A 28 26.56 12.56 21.37
N SER A 29 27.33 13.64 21.15
CA SER A 29 26.96 14.71 20.21
C SER A 29 26.83 14.16 18.77
N ILE A 30 27.77 13.30 18.33
CA ILE A 30 27.72 12.66 17.01
C ILE A 30 26.52 11.74 16.92
N SER A 31 26.24 10.93 17.94
CA SER A 31 25.08 10.03 17.94
C SER A 31 23.75 10.79 17.84
N VAL A 32 23.60 11.86 18.61
CA VAL A 32 22.41 12.72 18.56
C VAL A 32 22.28 13.41 17.20
N HIS A 33 23.40 13.88 16.63
CA HIS A 33 23.39 14.50 15.31
C HIS A 33 22.92 13.52 14.23
N ASN A 34 23.45 12.30 14.24
CA ASN A 34 23.06 11.26 13.30
C ASN A 34 21.55 10.92 13.42
N GLU A 35 21.05 10.81 14.64
CA GLU A 35 19.61 10.58 14.89
C GLU A 35 18.74 11.72 14.33
N ILE A 36 19.17 12.98 14.52
CA ILE A 36 18.45 14.14 13.97
C ILE A 36 18.44 14.11 12.44
N VAL A 37 19.58 13.81 11.81
CA VAL A 37 19.68 13.72 10.34
C VAL A 37 18.79 12.62 9.81
N GLU A 38 18.80 11.44 10.43
CA GLU A 38 17.95 10.32 10.04
C GLU A 38 16.46 10.68 10.14
N ARG A 39 16.04 11.24 11.28
CA ARG A 39 14.65 11.70 11.45
C ARG A 39 14.23 12.77 10.44
N PHE A 40 15.12 13.69 10.10
CA PHE A 40 14.85 14.72 9.11
C PHE A 40 14.70 14.14 7.70
N THR A 41 15.54 13.15 7.35
CA THR A 41 15.46 12.45 6.06
C THR A 41 14.14 11.70 5.94
N LEU A 42 13.77 10.92 6.97
CA LEU A 42 12.50 10.18 7.00
C LEU A 42 11.28 11.12 6.91
N ALA A 43 11.33 12.26 7.59
CA ALA A 43 10.25 13.25 7.52
C ALA A 43 10.09 13.82 6.10
N LYS A 44 11.20 14.14 5.42
CA LYS A 44 11.16 14.61 4.02
C LYS A 44 10.66 13.56 3.04
N GLU A 45 11.09 12.31 3.18
CA GLU A 45 10.58 11.19 2.39
C GLU A 45 9.08 11.05 2.58
N GLY A 46 8.58 11.16 3.81
CA GLY A 46 7.16 11.16 4.12
C GLY A 46 6.37 12.29 3.47
N GLU A 47 6.92 13.51 3.45
CA GLU A 47 6.28 14.66 2.77
C GLU A 47 6.15 14.42 1.26
N ILE A 48 7.20 13.93 0.61
CA ILE A 48 7.20 13.62 -0.82
C ILE A 48 6.17 12.53 -1.12
N ALA A 49 6.19 11.44 -0.35
CA ALA A 49 5.25 10.35 -0.50
C ALA A 49 3.79 10.79 -0.36
N ASN A 50 3.48 11.60 0.65
CA ASN A 50 2.16 12.18 0.86
C ASN A 50 1.71 13.07 -0.32
N SER A 51 2.63 13.87 -0.87
CA SER A 51 2.37 14.69 -2.06
C SER A 51 2.02 13.83 -3.28
N ILE A 52 2.78 12.76 -3.52
CA ILE A 52 2.50 11.81 -4.60
C ILE A 52 1.13 11.15 -4.38
N GLN A 53 0.87 10.64 -3.19
CA GLN A 53 -0.38 9.95 -2.88
C GLN A 53 -1.61 10.83 -3.07
N LYS A 54 -1.56 12.09 -2.62
CA LYS A 54 -2.61 13.08 -2.86
C LYS A 54 -2.86 13.36 -4.34
N SER A 55 -1.84 13.22 -5.19
CA SER A 55 -1.96 13.44 -6.63
C SER A 55 -2.62 12.28 -7.38
N ILE A 56 -2.62 11.08 -6.81
CA ILE A 56 -3.10 9.86 -7.49
C ILE A 56 -4.46 9.38 -6.99
N ILE A 57 -4.85 9.72 -5.77
CA ILE A 57 -6.18 9.42 -5.23
C ILE A 57 -7.21 10.27 -5.96
N PRO A 58 -8.31 9.67 -6.47
CA PRO A 58 -9.32 10.43 -7.21
C PRO A 58 -10.04 11.43 -6.31
N VAL A 59 -9.87 12.72 -6.60
CA VAL A 59 -10.55 13.82 -5.90
C VAL A 59 -12.00 13.96 -6.39
N LYS A 60 -12.25 13.64 -7.65
CA LYS A 60 -13.57 13.68 -8.27
C LYS A 60 -13.95 12.30 -8.75
N LEU A 61 -15.09 11.82 -8.27
CA LEU A 61 -15.66 10.55 -8.69
C LEU A 61 -16.54 10.76 -9.93
N PRO A 62 -16.61 9.78 -10.84
CA PRO A 62 -17.52 9.84 -11.97
C PRO A 62 -18.97 9.81 -11.49
N ILE A 63 -19.83 10.60 -12.16
CA ILE A 63 -21.27 10.52 -11.94
C ILE A 63 -21.80 9.39 -12.84
N ILE A 64 -22.39 8.38 -12.23
CA ILE A 64 -22.91 7.20 -12.90
C ILE A 64 -24.40 7.13 -12.65
N PRO A 65 -25.25 7.11 -13.69
CA PRO A 65 -26.69 7.00 -13.51
C PRO A 65 -27.07 5.75 -12.72
N GLY A 66 -27.86 5.92 -11.67
CA GLY A 66 -28.34 4.81 -10.84
C GLY A 66 -27.37 4.30 -9.77
N ILE A 67 -26.16 4.88 -9.67
CA ILE A 67 -25.17 4.52 -8.64
C ILE A 67 -24.77 5.75 -7.84
N SER A 68 -24.82 5.63 -6.53
CA SER A 68 -24.21 6.60 -5.58
C SER A 68 -22.86 6.04 -5.10
N ILE A 69 -21.81 6.85 -5.18
CA ILE A 69 -20.47 6.46 -4.76
C ILE A 69 -20.01 7.38 -3.64
N GLY A 70 -19.63 6.80 -2.51
CA GLY A 70 -18.98 7.49 -1.41
C GLY A 70 -17.58 6.92 -1.20
N THR A 71 -16.61 7.78 -0.93
CA THR A 71 -15.23 7.37 -0.60
C THR A 71 -14.73 8.09 0.63
N SER A 72 -13.95 7.40 1.43
CA SER A 72 -13.24 7.98 2.56
C SER A 72 -11.80 7.47 2.54
N PHE A 73 -10.86 8.38 2.68
CA PHE A 73 -9.43 8.07 2.70
C PHE A 73 -8.74 8.92 3.76
N SER A 74 -8.15 8.27 4.75
CA SER A 74 -7.43 8.94 5.83
C SER A 74 -6.17 8.15 6.17
N PRO A 75 -5.01 8.52 5.62
CA PRO A 75 -3.76 7.85 5.94
C PRO A 75 -3.40 8.07 7.41
N ALA A 76 -2.99 7.00 8.11
CA ALA A 76 -2.58 7.08 9.51
C ALA A 76 -1.21 7.75 9.69
N GLU A 77 -0.35 7.64 8.69
CA GLU A 77 1.00 8.19 8.63
C GLU A 77 1.25 8.86 7.28
N ASN A 78 2.42 9.50 7.13
CA ASN A 78 2.75 10.23 5.89
C ASN A 78 2.92 9.33 4.66
N ILE A 79 3.23 8.06 4.85
CA ILE A 79 3.37 7.07 3.77
C ILE A 79 2.36 5.95 3.99
N CYS A 80 1.54 5.68 2.98
CA CYS A 80 0.54 4.65 3.00
C CYS A 80 0.58 3.87 1.68
N GLY A 81 0.48 2.55 1.75
CA GLY A 81 0.36 1.66 0.60
C GLY A 81 -1.06 1.57 0.03
N ASP A 82 -2.03 2.16 0.71
CA ASP A 82 -3.44 2.08 0.32
C ASP A 82 -3.73 2.84 -0.95
N TYR A 83 -4.60 2.27 -1.75
CA TYR A 83 -5.05 2.85 -3.02
C TYR A 83 -6.50 2.48 -3.28
N PHE A 84 -7.28 3.43 -3.77
CA PHE A 84 -8.57 3.17 -4.37
C PHE A 84 -8.74 3.95 -5.68
N ASP A 85 -9.54 3.42 -6.57
CA ASP A 85 -9.88 4.09 -7.83
C ASP A 85 -11.27 3.72 -8.33
N VAL A 86 -11.87 4.64 -9.09
CA VAL A 86 -13.10 4.42 -9.84
C VAL A 86 -12.84 4.78 -11.30
N MET A 87 -12.85 3.78 -12.16
CA MET A 87 -12.44 3.90 -13.55
C MET A 87 -13.60 3.59 -14.48
N VAL A 88 -13.96 4.55 -15.31
CA VAL A 88 -14.93 4.34 -16.40
C VAL A 88 -14.14 3.97 -17.64
N SER A 89 -14.05 2.69 -17.95
CA SER A 89 -13.31 2.19 -19.12
C SER A 89 -14.12 2.30 -20.40
N ARG A 90 -15.45 2.12 -20.32
CA ARG A 90 -16.43 2.30 -21.39
C ARG A 90 -17.68 2.91 -20.79
N LYS A 91 -18.63 3.35 -21.63
CA LYS A 91 -19.90 3.91 -21.13
C LYS A 91 -20.71 2.94 -20.27
N ASP A 92 -20.49 1.66 -20.48
CA ASP A 92 -21.21 0.51 -19.89
C ASP A 92 -20.40 -0.23 -18.81
N ARG A 93 -19.10 0.07 -18.66
CA ARG A 93 -18.20 -0.70 -17.80
C ARG A 93 -17.45 0.20 -16.83
N ILE A 94 -17.73 0.02 -15.56
CA ILE A 94 -17.16 0.80 -14.47
C ILE A 94 -16.40 -0.14 -13.53
N SER A 95 -15.15 0.17 -13.25
CA SER A 95 -14.30 -0.61 -12.37
C SER A 95 -14.04 0.14 -11.08
N PHE A 96 -14.21 -0.55 -9.96
CA PHE A 96 -13.87 -0.09 -8.61
C PHE A 96 -12.71 -0.92 -8.11
N VAL A 97 -11.68 -0.26 -7.62
CA VAL A 97 -10.50 -0.90 -7.06
C VAL A 97 -10.27 -0.41 -5.65
N MET A 98 -9.93 -1.34 -4.78
CA MET A 98 -9.37 -1.07 -3.47
C MET A 98 -8.16 -1.97 -3.27
N ALA A 99 -7.04 -1.40 -2.88
CA ALA A 99 -5.79 -2.14 -2.68
C ALA A 99 -5.07 -1.64 -1.42
N ASP A 100 -4.44 -2.58 -0.73
CA ASP A 100 -3.57 -2.36 0.42
C ASP A 100 -2.24 -3.08 0.16
N VAL A 101 -1.19 -2.31 -0.04
CA VAL A 101 0.17 -2.82 -0.23
C VAL A 101 0.88 -2.89 1.11
N THR A 102 1.46 -4.04 1.42
CA THR A 102 2.19 -4.23 2.69
C THR A 102 3.33 -3.25 2.88
N GLY A 103 3.44 -2.72 4.10
CA GLY A 103 4.51 -1.84 4.52
C GLY A 103 4.17 -0.35 4.42
N LYS A 104 4.98 0.46 5.12
CA LYS A 104 4.83 1.91 5.23
C LYS A 104 6.13 2.60 4.78
N SER A 105 6.56 2.33 3.55
CA SER A 105 7.82 2.81 3.00
C SER A 105 7.65 3.31 1.57
N LEU A 106 8.66 3.98 1.04
CA LEU A 106 8.72 4.34 -0.38
C LEU A 106 8.65 3.12 -1.29
N ASN A 107 9.13 1.96 -0.82
CA ASN A 107 9.05 0.71 -1.58
C ASN A 107 7.59 0.27 -1.75
N SER A 108 6.79 0.24 -0.67
CA SER A 108 5.37 -0.09 -0.76
C SER A 108 4.60 0.89 -1.65
N MET A 109 4.92 2.18 -1.58
CA MET A 109 4.36 3.18 -2.49
C MET A 109 4.75 2.92 -3.95
N SER A 110 6.00 2.51 -4.22
CA SER A 110 6.43 2.16 -5.58
C SER A 110 5.62 1.00 -6.16
N ILE A 111 5.37 -0.03 -5.37
CA ILE A 111 4.52 -1.17 -5.76
C ILE A 111 3.07 -0.70 -6.01
N MET A 112 2.54 0.15 -5.13
CA MET A 112 1.20 0.72 -5.30
C MET A 112 1.08 1.50 -6.61
N LEU A 113 2.08 2.31 -6.97
CA LEU A 113 2.11 3.06 -8.22
C LEU A 113 2.15 2.14 -9.45
N GLN A 114 2.96 1.07 -9.39
CA GLN A 114 3.03 0.05 -10.44
C GLN A 114 1.67 -0.64 -10.60
N LEU A 115 1.08 -1.09 -9.49
CA LEU A 115 -0.23 -1.75 -9.47
C LEU A 115 -1.31 -0.83 -10.07
N ARG A 116 -1.35 0.44 -9.64
CA ARG A 116 -2.26 1.46 -10.19
C ARG A 116 -2.10 1.61 -11.69
N ALA A 117 -0.86 1.75 -12.18
CA ALA A 117 -0.59 1.93 -13.60
C ALA A 117 -1.06 0.72 -14.43
N MET A 118 -0.77 -0.49 -13.95
CA MET A 118 -1.21 -1.72 -14.59
C MET A 118 -2.74 -1.83 -14.61
N LEU A 119 -3.40 -1.65 -13.48
CA LEU A 119 -4.86 -1.75 -13.37
C LEU A 119 -5.53 -0.73 -14.29
N ARG A 120 -5.10 0.53 -14.28
CA ARG A 120 -5.65 1.57 -15.17
C ARG A 120 -5.50 1.25 -16.66
N LEU A 121 -4.44 0.55 -17.04
CA LEU A 121 -4.26 0.11 -18.41
C LEU A 121 -5.14 -1.10 -18.75
N ILE A 122 -5.14 -2.11 -17.88
CA ILE A 122 -5.75 -3.42 -18.16
C ILE A 122 -7.29 -3.36 -18.04
N VAL A 123 -7.85 -2.55 -17.16
CA VAL A 123 -9.33 -2.42 -17.02
C VAL A 123 -10.01 -1.88 -18.28
N ASN A 124 -9.26 -1.25 -19.19
CA ASN A 124 -9.76 -0.82 -20.48
C ASN A 124 -9.98 -1.98 -21.46
N THR A 125 -9.53 -3.18 -21.14
CA THR A 125 -9.78 -4.39 -21.92
C THR A 125 -11.18 -4.96 -21.61
N THR A 126 -11.60 -5.96 -22.39
CA THR A 126 -12.86 -6.70 -22.15
C THR A 126 -12.69 -7.89 -21.21
N GLN A 127 -11.54 -8.00 -20.56
CA GLN A 127 -11.21 -9.14 -19.72
C GLN A 127 -12.04 -9.17 -18.42
N SER A 128 -12.12 -10.35 -17.83
CA SER A 128 -12.77 -10.57 -16.54
C SER A 128 -11.97 -9.95 -15.39
N ALA A 129 -12.62 -9.68 -14.26
CA ALA A 129 -11.96 -9.21 -13.06
C ALA A 129 -10.84 -10.15 -12.62
N GLY A 130 -11.02 -11.45 -12.71
CA GLY A 130 -10.01 -12.47 -12.38
C GLY A 130 -8.80 -12.40 -13.30
N THR A 131 -9.03 -12.33 -14.63
CA THR A 131 -7.95 -12.20 -15.61
C THR A 131 -7.15 -10.92 -15.38
N ILE A 132 -7.81 -9.80 -15.07
CA ILE A 132 -7.15 -8.52 -14.77
C ILE A 132 -6.25 -8.66 -13.56
N LEU A 133 -6.74 -9.26 -12.45
CA LEU A 133 -5.91 -9.46 -11.26
C LEU A 133 -4.79 -10.46 -11.50
N SER A 134 -5.02 -11.53 -12.28
CA SER A 134 -3.96 -12.48 -12.65
C SER A 134 -2.84 -11.83 -13.46
N TRP A 135 -3.17 -10.91 -14.37
CA TRP A 135 -2.16 -10.15 -15.11
C TRP A 135 -1.42 -9.17 -14.22
N ALA A 136 -2.13 -8.48 -13.33
CA ALA A 136 -1.51 -7.60 -12.34
C ALA A 136 -0.56 -8.38 -11.41
N ASN A 137 -0.98 -9.57 -10.97
CA ASN A 137 -0.15 -10.48 -10.18
C ASN A 137 1.15 -10.83 -10.92
N LYS A 138 1.05 -11.27 -12.18
CA LYS A 138 2.23 -11.59 -13.00
C LYS A 138 3.17 -10.41 -13.18
N GLY A 139 2.63 -9.19 -13.26
CA GLY A 139 3.41 -7.98 -13.43
C GLY A 139 4.11 -7.47 -12.16
N ILE A 140 3.49 -7.68 -10.99
CA ILE A 140 4.06 -7.27 -9.70
C ILE A 140 5.05 -8.32 -9.16
N SER A 141 4.78 -9.61 -9.42
CA SER A 141 5.61 -10.68 -8.91
C SER A 141 7.03 -10.63 -9.50
N SER A 142 8.03 -10.46 -8.62
CA SER A 142 9.43 -10.45 -9.01
C SER A 142 9.89 -11.81 -9.53
N GLU A 143 10.80 -11.80 -10.50
CA GLU A 143 11.46 -13.02 -10.96
C GLU A 143 12.48 -13.57 -9.93
N ASN A 144 12.91 -12.73 -9.01
CA ASN A 144 13.97 -13.06 -8.05
C ASN A 144 13.46 -13.61 -6.71
N ASN A 145 12.19 -13.95 -6.57
CA ASN A 145 11.55 -14.50 -5.36
C ASN A 145 11.81 -13.72 -4.05
N THR A 146 12.23 -12.48 -4.13
CA THR A 146 12.29 -11.59 -2.97
C THR A 146 10.89 -10.98 -2.77
N VAL A 147 10.05 -11.69 -2.02
CA VAL A 147 8.70 -11.22 -1.69
C VAL A 147 8.79 -10.26 -0.52
N ASP A 148 9.28 -9.06 -0.79
CA ASP A 148 9.34 -8.02 0.25
C ASP A 148 8.03 -7.24 0.36
N HIS A 149 7.23 -7.21 -0.72
CA HIS A 149 5.97 -6.46 -0.76
C HIS A 149 4.91 -7.19 -1.59
N PHE A 150 3.72 -7.28 -1.06
CA PHE A 150 2.54 -7.84 -1.70
C PHE A 150 1.33 -6.93 -1.46
N ALA A 151 0.27 -7.12 -2.22
CA ALA A 151 -0.93 -6.32 -2.11
C ALA A 151 -2.18 -7.17 -1.95
N SER A 152 -3.02 -6.81 -0.98
CA SER A 152 -4.42 -7.23 -0.96
C SER A 152 -5.21 -6.33 -1.89
N VAL A 153 -5.92 -6.90 -2.86
CA VAL A 153 -6.65 -6.14 -3.89
C VAL A 153 -8.07 -6.67 -4.01
N ALA A 154 -9.04 -5.76 -4.04
CA ALA A 154 -10.41 -6.02 -4.44
C ALA A 154 -10.70 -5.26 -5.73
N LEU A 155 -11.15 -5.97 -6.78
CA LEU A 155 -11.57 -5.39 -8.05
C LEU A 155 -13.01 -5.79 -8.33
N LEU A 156 -13.88 -4.79 -8.50
CA LEU A 156 -15.25 -4.96 -8.95
C LEU A 156 -15.42 -4.30 -10.30
N ILE A 157 -16.17 -4.93 -11.18
CA ILE A 157 -16.51 -4.40 -12.49
C ILE A 157 -18.03 -4.45 -12.63
N TYR A 158 -18.65 -3.29 -12.67
CA TYR A 158 -20.08 -3.13 -12.90
C TYR A 158 -20.35 -2.98 -14.39
N ASP A 159 -21.24 -3.81 -14.90
CA ASP A 159 -21.81 -3.73 -16.24
C ASP A 159 -23.17 -3.04 -16.14
N SER A 160 -23.25 -1.80 -16.61
CA SER A 160 -24.46 -0.98 -16.52
C SER A 160 -25.57 -1.44 -17.49
N ILE A 161 -25.25 -2.23 -18.49
CA ILE A 161 -26.23 -2.78 -19.44
C ILE A 161 -27.00 -3.95 -18.80
N ASN A 162 -26.24 -4.84 -18.14
CA ASN A 162 -26.78 -6.08 -17.58
C ASN A 162 -27.11 -5.98 -16.10
N GLY A 163 -26.70 -4.89 -15.43
CA GLY A 163 -26.92 -4.69 -13.98
C GLY A 163 -26.13 -5.68 -13.11
N LYS A 164 -25.06 -6.28 -13.65
CA LYS A 164 -24.24 -7.26 -12.96
C LYS A 164 -22.94 -6.68 -12.47
N ILE A 165 -22.51 -7.17 -11.32
CA ILE A 165 -21.16 -6.89 -10.80
C ILE A 165 -20.34 -8.17 -10.89
N GLN A 166 -19.23 -8.11 -11.61
CA GLN A 166 -18.19 -9.11 -11.58
C GLN A 166 -17.12 -8.68 -10.61
N TYR A 167 -16.66 -9.57 -9.74
CA TYR A 167 -15.60 -9.25 -8.78
C TYR A 167 -14.52 -10.32 -8.74
N SER A 168 -13.34 -9.90 -8.29
CA SER A 168 -12.22 -10.76 -7.94
C SER A 168 -11.45 -10.12 -6.79
N THR A 169 -10.94 -10.95 -5.89
CA THR A 169 -10.04 -10.52 -4.81
C THR A 169 -8.72 -11.27 -4.88
N GLY A 170 -7.65 -10.61 -4.45
CA GLY A 170 -6.38 -11.23 -4.13
C GLY A 170 -6.00 -10.76 -2.72
N GLY A 171 -5.95 -11.69 -1.76
CA GLY A 171 -5.73 -11.37 -0.35
C GLY A 171 -7.02 -11.27 0.46
N THR A 172 -6.94 -10.62 1.62
CA THR A 172 -7.96 -10.66 2.69
C THR A 172 -8.82 -9.40 2.78
N ASN A 173 -8.79 -8.49 1.81
CA ASN A 173 -9.65 -7.32 1.81
C ASN A 173 -11.12 -7.75 1.63
N PRO A 174 -11.98 -7.57 2.65
CA PRO A 174 -13.38 -7.98 2.56
C PRO A 174 -14.18 -7.06 1.66
N ILE A 175 -15.09 -7.64 0.89
CA ILE A 175 -16.14 -6.93 0.19
C ILE A 175 -17.46 -7.27 0.90
N PHE A 176 -18.21 -6.27 1.31
CA PHE A 176 -19.52 -6.45 1.92
C PHE A 176 -20.60 -6.01 0.95
N VAL A 177 -21.60 -6.87 0.79
CA VAL A 177 -22.82 -6.58 0.03
C VAL A 177 -23.97 -6.47 1.02
N TYR A 178 -24.60 -5.30 1.07
CA TYR A 178 -25.81 -5.12 1.81
C TYR A 178 -27.01 -5.56 0.96
N CYS A 179 -27.83 -6.45 1.49
CA CYS A 179 -29.10 -6.87 0.90
C CYS A 179 -30.25 -6.17 1.59
N LYS A 180 -30.94 -5.31 0.87
CA LYS A 180 -32.05 -4.52 1.41
C LYS A 180 -33.27 -5.41 1.78
N GLU A 181 -33.48 -6.50 1.04
CA GLU A 181 -34.65 -7.36 1.21
C GLU A 181 -34.72 -8.01 2.60
N ASP A 182 -33.57 -8.48 3.10
CA ASP A 182 -33.43 -9.15 4.40
C ASP A 182 -32.64 -8.34 5.42
N ASN A 183 -32.26 -7.11 5.07
CA ASN A 183 -31.47 -6.19 5.91
C ASN A 183 -30.19 -6.84 6.44
N SER A 184 -29.49 -7.58 5.59
CA SER A 184 -28.28 -8.33 5.93
C SER A 184 -27.05 -7.85 5.18
N PHE A 185 -25.89 -8.15 5.72
CA PHE A 185 -24.60 -7.99 5.04
C PHE A 185 -24.00 -9.34 4.74
N ASN A 186 -23.62 -9.53 3.48
CA ASN A 186 -22.89 -10.72 3.05
C ASN A 186 -21.45 -10.34 2.71
N GLU A 187 -20.49 -11.01 3.33
CA GLU A 187 -19.08 -10.89 2.97
C GLU A 187 -18.80 -11.78 1.77
N ILE A 188 -18.13 -11.23 0.78
CA ILE A 188 -17.73 -11.94 -0.43
C ILE A 188 -16.23 -11.81 -0.68
N SER A 189 -15.61 -12.90 -1.15
CA SER A 189 -14.21 -12.94 -1.54
C SER A 189 -14.01 -14.00 -2.64
N SER A 190 -12.87 -14.01 -3.31
CA SER A 190 -12.57 -15.02 -4.33
C SER A 190 -11.26 -15.76 -4.09
N SER A 191 -10.17 -15.08 -3.82
CA SER A 191 -8.87 -15.70 -3.56
C SER A 191 -8.21 -15.12 -2.31
N PRO A 192 -7.75 -15.98 -1.38
CA PRO A 192 -7.02 -15.53 -0.20
C PRO A 192 -5.55 -15.16 -0.50
N VAL A 193 -5.03 -15.52 -1.69
CA VAL A 193 -3.63 -15.28 -2.04
C VAL A 193 -3.47 -13.82 -2.52
N PRO A 194 -2.65 -13.01 -1.84
CA PRO A 194 -2.40 -11.63 -2.27
C PRO A 194 -1.66 -11.55 -3.61
N ILE A 195 -1.80 -10.41 -4.26
CA ILE A 195 -1.06 -10.06 -5.47
C ILE A 195 0.42 -9.89 -5.13
N GLY A 196 1.31 -10.54 -5.89
CA GLY A 196 2.77 -10.45 -5.73
C GLY A 196 3.39 -11.57 -4.90
N VAL A 197 2.60 -12.41 -4.23
CA VAL A 197 3.11 -13.53 -3.41
C VAL A 197 3.55 -14.70 -4.28
N GLU A 198 2.69 -15.13 -5.18
CA GLU A 198 2.91 -16.29 -6.02
C GLU A 198 2.57 -15.97 -7.47
N LYS A 199 3.59 -15.91 -8.32
CA LYS A 199 3.47 -15.49 -9.73
C LYS A 199 2.48 -16.33 -10.55
N THR A 200 2.35 -17.59 -10.20
CA THR A 200 1.51 -18.56 -10.93
C THR A 200 0.06 -18.57 -10.48
N THR A 201 -0.27 -17.88 -9.39
CA THR A 201 -1.65 -17.81 -8.90
C THR A 201 -2.55 -17.15 -9.96
N GLU A 202 -3.61 -17.86 -10.31
CA GLU A 202 -4.67 -17.34 -11.15
C GLU A 202 -5.88 -16.95 -10.29
N HIS A 203 -6.29 -15.70 -10.42
CA HIS A 203 -7.45 -15.16 -9.69
C HIS A 203 -8.73 -15.45 -10.47
N VAL A 204 -9.76 -15.86 -9.75
CA VAL A 204 -11.06 -16.24 -10.35
C VAL A 204 -12.02 -15.05 -10.26
N ALA A 205 -12.79 -14.83 -11.31
CA ALA A 205 -13.90 -13.89 -11.30
C ALA A 205 -15.19 -14.58 -10.86
N ASN A 206 -15.92 -13.93 -9.95
CA ASN A 206 -17.27 -14.32 -9.55
C ASN A 206 -18.25 -13.20 -9.93
N GLU A 207 -19.54 -13.53 -10.02
CA GLU A 207 -20.59 -12.56 -10.33
C GLU A 207 -21.59 -12.46 -9.18
N ILE A 208 -22.06 -11.25 -8.95
CA ILE A 208 -23.20 -10.98 -8.08
C ILE A 208 -24.21 -10.11 -8.83
N SER A 209 -25.46 -10.33 -8.52
CA SER A 209 -26.55 -9.47 -8.95
C SER A 209 -26.95 -8.57 -7.80
N VAL A 210 -27.08 -7.30 -8.07
CA VAL A 210 -27.51 -6.30 -7.10
C VAL A 210 -28.80 -5.65 -7.56
N ARG A 211 -29.66 -5.29 -6.60
CA ARG A 211 -30.94 -4.64 -6.84
C ARG A 211 -30.90 -3.20 -6.37
N SER A 212 -31.89 -2.43 -6.78
CA SER A 212 -32.00 -1.05 -6.29
C SER A 212 -32.20 -0.99 -4.78
N GLY A 213 -31.26 -0.38 -4.12
CA GLY A 213 -31.24 -0.22 -2.66
C GLY A 213 -30.33 -1.21 -1.93
N ASP A 214 -29.74 -2.20 -2.64
CA ASP A 214 -28.62 -3.01 -2.11
C ASP A 214 -27.35 -2.17 -2.04
#